data_0cf23746a1a34cf8d32c73d715a1df2d
#
_entry.id   0cf23746a1a34cf8d32c73d715a1df2d
#
_cell.length_a   1.000
_cell.length_b   1.000
_cell.length_c   1.000
_cell.angle_alpha   90.00
_cell.angle_beta   90.00
_cell.angle_gamma   90.00
#
_symmetry.space_group_name_H-M   'P 1'
#
loop_
_entity.id
_entity.type
_entity.pdbx_description
1 polymer ?
#
loop_
_entity_poly.entity_id
_entity_poly.type
_entity_poly.pdbx_seq_one_letter_code
_entity_poly.pdbx_strand_id
1 'polypeptide(L)'
;MSRRVVLTRTARRQLAEEPPEGVAAAAWELIRGDLRSKPQVAGKQLMEPYTGEWSARRGTYRIRYRFDDKTLTVLHIKPRSAAYHA
;
A
#
# COMPACT_ATOMS: atom_id res chain seq x y z
N MET A 1 -13.86 -13.91 -1.25
CA MET A 1 -14.50 -12.66 -1.65
C MET A 1 -13.54 -11.50 -1.56
N SER A 2 -13.70 -10.58 -2.48
CA SER A 2 -12.82 -9.43 -2.53
C SER A 2 -13.17 -8.42 -1.47
N ARG A 3 -12.14 -7.77 -0.91
CA ARG A 3 -12.34 -6.69 0.03
C ARG A 3 -12.63 -5.40 -0.71
N ARG A 4 -13.31 -4.49 -0.04
CA ARG A 4 -13.46 -3.12 -0.54
C ARG A 4 -12.14 -2.40 -0.34
N VAL A 5 -11.70 -1.65 -1.35
CA VAL A 5 -10.48 -0.86 -1.26
C VAL A 5 -10.82 0.56 -0.83
N VAL A 6 -10.18 1.01 0.23
CA VAL A 6 -10.32 2.38 0.74
C VAL A 6 -8.93 3.01 0.76
N LEU A 7 -8.80 4.20 0.17
CA LEU A 7 -7.56 4.96 0.21
C LEU A 7 -7.75 6.12 1.18
N THR A 8 -6.79 6.29 2.09
CA THR A 8 -6.78 7.48 2.92
C THR A 8 -6.54 8.71 2.03
N ARG A 9 -6.81 9.88 2.58
CA ARG A 9 -6.53 11.12 1.85
C ARG A 9 -5.06 11.18 1.43
N THR A 10 -4.17 10.80 2.34
CA THR A 10 -2.73 10.80 2.07
C THR A 10 -2.39 9.83 0.94
N ALA A 11 -2.89 8.60 1.01
CA ALA A 11 -2.60 7.61 -0.02
C ALA A 11 -3.15 8.03 -1.37
N ARG A 12 -4.35 8.60 -1.38
CA ARG A 12 -4.97 9.07 -2.62
C ARG A 12 -4.15 10.16 -3.27
N ARG A 13 -3.68 11.12 -2.47
CA ARG A 13 -2.85 12.19 -2.97
C ARG A 13 -1.51 11.67 -3.48
N GLN A 14 -0.90 10.76 -2.73
CA GLN A 14 0.37 10.18 -3.14
C GLN A 14 0.25 9.44 -4.47
N LEU A 15 -0.84 8.70 -4.64
CA LEU A 15 -1.06 7.98 -5.89
C LEU A 15 -1.29 8.92 -7.06
N ALA A 16 -1.95 10.04 -6.82
CA ALA A 16 -2.29 11.00 -7.88
C ALA A 16 -1.14 11.93 -8.25
N GLU A 17 -0.35 12.34 -7.26
CA GLU A 17 0.61 13.44 -7.45
C GLU A 17 2.05 13.00 -7.59
N GLU A 18 2.43 11.97 -6.86
CA GLU A 18 3.83 11.69 -6.64
C GLU A 18 4.52 10.81 -7.67
N PRO A 19 3.90 9.73 -8.10
CA PRO A 19 4.69 8.74 -8.81
C PRO A 19 4.89 9.10 -10.26
N PRO A 20 6.07 8.78 -10.79
CA PRO A 20 6.23 8.78 -12.23
C PRO A 20 5.20 7.87 -12.87
N GLU A 21 4.88 8.19 -14.10
CA GLU A 21 3.96 7.37 -14.87
C GLU A 21 4.43 5.92 -14.90
N GLY A 22 3.50 5.01 -14.83
CA GLY A 22 3.81 3.59 -14.78
C GLY A 22 3.93 3.05 -13.36
N VAL A 23 4.47 3.86 -12.46
CA VAL A 23 4.62 3.43 -11.07
C VAL A 23 3.28 3.54 -10.35
N ALA A 24 2.50 4.56 -10.66
CA ALA A 24 1.15 4.67 -10.12
C ALA A 24 0.30 3.50 -10.57
N ALA A 25 0.43 3.11 -11.83
CA ALA A 25 -0.29 1.98 -12.37
C ALA A 25 0.13 0.68 -11.67
N ALA A 26 1.43 0.50 -11.44
CA ALA A 26 1.93 -0.69 -10.76
C ALA A 26 1.45 -0.77 -9.33
N ALA A 27 1.44 0.36 -8.63
CA ALA A 27 0.94 0.41 -7.26
C ALA A 27 -0.55 0.06 -7.22
N TRP A 28 -1.31 0.61 -8.13
CA TRP A 28 -2.73 0.34 -8.22
C TRP A 28 -3.02 -1.13 -8.52
N GLU A 29 -2.22 -1.73 -9.42
CA GLU A 29 -2.36 -3.15 -9.73
C GLU A 29 -2.11 -4.01 -8.51
N LEU A 30 -1.10 -3.69 -7.73
CA LEU A 30 -0.83 -4.42 -6.50
C LEU A 30 -1.97 -4.26 -5.50
N ILE A 31 -2.49 -3.05 -5.35
CA ILE A 31 -3.57 -2.77 -4.41
C ILE A 31 -4.83 -3.56 -4.77
N ARG A 32 -5.26 -3.46 -6.01
CA ARG A 32 -6.51 -4.10 -6.42
C ARG A 32 -6.37 -5.60 -6.64
N GLY A 33 -5.15 -6.08 -6.76
CA GLY A 33 -4.88 -7.50 -6.94
C GLY A 33 -4.52 -8.18 -5.63
N ASP A 34 -3.22 -8.38 -5.42
CA ASP A 34 -2.74 -9.20 -4.31
C ASP A 34 -3.06 -8.62 -2.93
N LEU A 35 -2.96 -7.31 -2.77
CA LEU A 35 -3.28 -6.71 -1.47
C LEU A 35 -4.75 -6.89 -1.13
N ARG A 36 -5.61 -6.76 -2.10
CA ARG A 36 -7.04 -6.90 -1.88
C ARG A 36 -7.45 -8.33 -1.59
N SER A 37 -6.84 -9.29 -2.26
CA SER A 37 -7.23 -10.69 -2.13
C SER A 37 -6.41 -11.47 -1.11
N LYS A 38 -5.13 -11.15 -0.96
CA LYS A 38 -4.22 -11.89 -0.07
C LYS A 38 -3.32 -10.94 0.70
N PRO A 39 -3.90 -10.03 1.48
CA PRO A 39 -3.07 -9.01 2.15
C PRO A 39 -2.07 -9.59 3.14
N GLN A 40 -2.38 -10.70 3.78
CA GLN A 40 -1.48 -11.30 4.76
C GLN A 40 -0.32 -12.05 4.10
N VAL A 41 -0.42 -12.32 2.81
CA VAL A 41 0.64 -12.98 2.06
C VAL A 41 1.47 -11.98 1.27
N ALA A 42 0.80 -10.95 0.76
CA ALA A 42 1.44 -9.97 -0.11
C ALA A 42 2.43 -9.07 0.62
N GLY A 43 2.26 -8.90 1.92
CA GLY A 43 3.12 -8.03 2.71
C GLY A 43 3.54 -8.65 4.02
N LYS A 44 4.18 -7.82 4.84
CA LYS A 44 4.64 -8.23 6.16
C LYS A 44 4.04 -7.32 7.22
N GLN A 45 3.71 -7.92 8.35
CA GLN A 45 3.20 -7.20 9.50
C GLN A 45 4.29 -6.31 10.07
N LEU A 46 3.93 -5.09 10.40
CA LEU A 46 4.87 -4.15 10.98
C LEU A 46 4.87 -4.30 12.50
N MET A 47 6.02 -3.97 13.09
CA MET A 47 6.17 -3.98 14.52
C MET A 47 5.86 -2.60 15.07
N GLU A 48 5.82 -2.50 16.40
CA GLU A 48 5.58 -1.22 17.04
C GLU A 48 6.51 -0.14 16.52
N PRO A 49 6.07 1.09 16.41
CA PRO A 49 4.76 1.62 16.84
C PRO A 49 3.63 1.43 15.82
N TYR A 50 3.86 0.65 14.78
CA TYR A 50 2.90 0.48 13.69
C TYR A 50 2.07 -0.79 13.84
N THR A 51 1.80 -1.19 15.07
CA THR A 51 1.02 -2.39 15.35
C THR A 51 -0.33 -2.34 14.63
N GLY A 52 -0.67 -3.43 13.96
CA GLY A 52 -1.90 -3.50 13.18
C GLY A 52 -1.76 -3.08 11.74
N GLU A 53 -0.57 -2.61 11.36
CA GLU A 53 -0.31 -2.22 9.98
C GLU A 53 0.60 -3.21 9.30
N TRP A 54 0.57 -3.19 7.98
CA TRP A 54 1.34 -4.09 7.13
C TRP A 54 2.05 -3.29 6.05
N SER A 55 3.12 -3.83 5.52
CA SER A 55 3.87 -3.18 4.46
C SER A 55 4.15 -4.17 3.34
N ALA A 56 3.90 -3.76 2.11
CA ALA A 56 4.22 -4.53 0.92
C ALA A 56 5.13 -3.69 0.03
N ARG A 57 6.03 -4.37 -0.67
CA ARG A 57 6.95 -3.71 -1.60
C ARG A 57 6.78 -4.28 -2.99
N ARG A 58 6.83 -3.40 -3.97
CA ARG A 58 6.84 -3.80 -5.36
C ARG A 58 7.78 -2.87 -6.10
N GLY A 59 8.91 -3.40 -6.59
CA GLY A 59 9.91 -2.57 -7.25
C GLY A 59 10.44 -1.52 -6.28
N THR A 60 10.30 -0.26 -6.68
CA THR A 60 10.77 0.87 -5.87
C THR A 60 9.71 1.42 -4.92
N TYR A 61 8.61 0.72 -4.77
CA TYR A 61 7.48 1.19 -3.99
C TYR A 61 7.29 0.45 -2.71
N ARG A 62 6.77 1.18 -1.73
CA ARG A 62 6.30 0.59 -0.49
C ARG A 62 4.87 1.07 -0.24
N ILE A 63 3.98 0.12 0.06
CA ILE A 63 2.59 0.42 0.37
C ILE A 63 2.33 -0.03 1.80
N ARG A 64 1.89 0.90 2.63
CA ARG A 64 1.52 0.59 4.01
C ARG A 64 0.01 0.52 4.09
N TYR A 65 -0.51 -0.52 4.70
CA TYR A 65 -1.94 -0.79 4.68
C TYR A 65 -2.37 -1.55 5.93
N ARG A 66 -3.66 -1.61 6.13
CA ARG A 66 -4.26 -2.51 7.09
C ARG A 66 -5.53 -3.08 6.48
N PHE A 67 -6.04 -4.16 7.06
CA PHE A 67 -7.17 -4.84 6.47
C PHE A 67 -7.96 -5.62 7.52
N ASP A 68 -9.21 -5.90 7.20
CA ASP A 68 -10.02 -6.88 7.89
C ASP A 68 -10.68 -7.74 6.83
N ASP A 69 -11.72 -8.50 7.22
CA ASP A 69 -12.35 -9.44 6.28
C ASP A 69 -13.06 -8.74 5.11
N LYS A 70 -13.43 -7.48 5.30
CA LYS A 70 -14.26 -6.77 4.33
C LYS A 70 -13.56 -5.61 3.65
N THR A 71 -12.53 -5.09 4.24
CA THR A 71 -11.94 -3.83 3.78
C THR A 71 -10.43 -3.89 3.79
N LEU A 72 -9.83 -3.37 2.73
CA LEU A 72 -8.40 -3.07 2.67
C LEU A 72 -8.26 -1.56 2.70
N THR A 73 -7.56 -1.03 3.71
CA THR A 73 -7.33 0.40 3.84
C THR A 73 -5.87 0.68 3.53
N VAL A 74 -5.62 1.43 2.47
CA VAL A 74 -4.27 1.83 2.08
C VAL A 74 -3.96 3.15 2.77
N LEU A 75 -2.90 3.15 3.57
CA LEU A 75 -2.53 4.27 4.43
C LEU A 75 -1.51 5.19 3.77
N HIS A 76 -0.47 4.60 3.17
CA HIS A 76 0.60 5.36 2.54
C HIS A 76 1.12 4.62 1.32
N ILE A 77 1.52 5.38 0.30
CA ILE A 77 2.17 4.85 -0.88
C ILE A 77 3.41 5.71 -1.08
N LYS A 78 4.59 5.14 -0.89
CA LYS A 78 5.83 5.90 -0.97
C LYS A 78 6.85 5.23 -1.84
N PRO A 79 7.59 6.00 -2.64
CA PRO A 79 8.75 5.47 -3.33
C PRO A 79 9.78 5.02 -2.30
N ARG A 80 10.43 3.91 -2.57
CA ARG A 80 11.45 3.39 -1.67
C ARG A 80 12.61 4.36 -1.49
N SER A 81 13.02 5.01 -2.58
CA SER A 81 14.12 5.95 -2.54
C SER A 81 13.86 7.11 -1.60
N ALA A 82 12.63 7.60 -1.57
CA ALA A 82 12.28 8.70 -0.67
C ALA A 82 12.39 8.30 0.79
N ALA A 83 12.14 7.04 1.09
CA ALA A 83 12.22 6.54 2.46
C ALA A 83 13.64 6.49 2.98
N TYR A 84 14.62 6.40 2.09
CA TYR A 84 16.03 6.27 2.48
C TYR A 84 16.79 7.58 2.43
N HIS A 85 16.16 8.64 1.97
CA HIS A 85 16.82 9.93 1.85
C HIS A 85 16.47 10.87 2.99
N ALA A 86 16.03 10.32 4.05
CA ALA A 86 15.68 11.15 5.19
C ALA A 86 16.91 11.84 5.80
#